data_6cfc3d34bdbd62c6f1778a7b25fef6bc
#
_entry.id   6cfc3d34bdbd62c6f1778a7b25fef6bc
#
_cell.length_a   1.000
_cell.length_b   1.000
_cell.length_c   1.000
_cell.angle_alpha   90.00
_cell.angle_beta   90.00
_cell.angle_gamma   90.00
#
_symmetry.space_group_name_H-M   'P 1'
#
loop_
_entity.id
_entity.type
_entity.pdbx_description
1 polymer ?
#
loop_
_entity_poly.entity_id
_entity_poly.type
_entity_poly.pdbx_seq_one_letter_code
_entity_poly.pdbx_strand_id
1 'polypeptide(L)'
;MSSRRSAIPSDSLLQLRQRLDRLPPKSPERANQIAATAQLYGISVTTVYRALHLVLKPRTAHRSDHGQPRILPPSELEHYCELIAALKLRTTNKSGRHLSTGRAIQLLEEHGVETVQGLIKSPKGLLRKQTVNRWLSRWRLDQPRLLREPPAVRFQAENSNDCWQFDMSPSDLKHIERPDWVDPARGEPTLMLFSVVDDRSGVAYQEYRCVYGEDAESALRFLFNAMAPKTRSDFPFQGRPKLLYLDNGPVAKNHVFQNVMQSLKVDWLTHTPAGKDGTRTTARSKGKVERPFRTVKEAHETLYHFHKPETELQANEWLWNYL
;
A
#
# COMPACT_ATOMS: atom_id res chain seq x y z
N MET A 1 12.02 -15.65 -11.59
CA MET A 1 12.68 -16.12 -12.84
C MET A 1 14.12 -15.65 -12.79
N SER A 2 15.05 -16.56 -12.54
CA SER A 2 16.49 -16.26 -12.53
C SER A 2 16.94 -15.84 -13.93
N SER A 3 17.39 -14.61 -14.10
CA SER A 3 18.03 -14.16 -15.34
C SER A 3 19.33 -14.97 -15.50
N ARG A 4 19.38 -15.87 -16.49
CA ARG A 4 20.63 -16.53 -16.87
C ARG A 4 21.62 -15.42 -17.22
N ARG A 5 22.65 -15.24 -16.37
CA ARG A 5 23.78 -14.36 -16.67
C ARG A 5 24.32 -14.70 -18.03
N SER A 6 24.50 -13.72 -18.92
CA SER A 6 25.16 -13.92 -20.20
C SER A 6 26.58 -14.45 -19.94
N ALA A 7 26.99 -15.48 -20.67
CA ALA A 7 28.34 -16.02 -20.56
C ALA A 7 29.44 -15.02 -20.99
N ILE A 8 29.05 -13.97 -21.74
CA ILE A 8 29.92 -12.87 -22.18
C ILE A 8 29.36 -11.54 -21.63
N PRO A 9 30.14 -10.68 -20.97
CA PRO A 9 29.74 -9.37 -20.55
C PRO A 9 29.25 -8.49 -21.73
N SER A 10 28.26 -7.66 -21.48
CA SER A 10 27.65 -6.79 -22.50
C SER A 10 28.67 -5.85 -23.16
N ASP A 11 29.59 -5.28 -22.37
CA ASP A 11 30.62 -4.39 -22.88
C ASP A 11 31.59 -5.10 -23.81
N SER A 12 31.97 -6.36 -23.50
CA SER A 12 32.82 -7.17 -24.34
C SER A 12 32.14 -7.56 -25.67
N LEU A 13 30.80 -7.76 -25.63
CA LEU A 13 30.01 -8.00 -26.86
C LEU A 13 29.95 -6.75 -27.73
N LEU A 14 29.77 -5.57 -27.12
CA LEU A 14 29.77 -4.28 -27.85
C LEU A 14 31.15 -4.00 -28.49
N GLN A 15 32.24 -4.21 -27.76
CA GLN A 15 33.59 -4.07 -28.28
C GLN A 15 33.88 -5.06 -29.40
N LEU A 16 33.52 -6.35 -29.26
CA LEU A 16 33.62 -7.33 -30.31
C LEU A 16 32.86 -6.88 -31.56
N ARG A 17 31.63 -6.37 -31.35
CA ARG A 17 30.79 -5.84 -32.42
C ARG A 17 31.48 -4.72 -33.18
N GLN A 18 31.97 -3.70 -32.49
CA GLN A 18 32.69 -2.58 -33.12
C GLN A 18 33.91 -3.03 -33.94
N ARG A 19 34.63 -4.04 -33.44
CA ARG A 19 35.74 -4.64 -34.20
C ARG A 19 35.25 -5.35 -35.43
N LEU A 20 34.17 -6.13 -35.33
CA LEU A 20 33.61 -6.86 -36.47
C LEU A 20 33.01 -5.92 -37.54
N ASP A 21 32.44 -4.80 -37.13
CA ASP A 21 31.85 -3.82 -38.07
C ASP A 21 32.92 -3.08 -38.94
N ARG A 22 34.19 -3.06 -38.47
CA ARG A 22 35.36 -2.51 -39.23
C ARG A 22 35.93 -3.51 -40.22
N LEU A 23 35.51 -4.79 -40.19
CA LEU A 23 36.02 -5.85 -41.04
C LEU A 23 35.02 -6.15 -42.17
N PRO A 24 35.50 -6.49 -43.38
CA PRO A 24 34.63 -6.87 -44.49
C PRO A 24 33.72 -8.05 -44.13
N PRO A 25 32.47 -8.07 -44.62
CA PRO A 25 31.58 -9.21 -44.43
C PRO A 25 32.22 -10.51 -44.94
N LYS A 26 32.11 -11.59 -44.17
CA LYS A 26 32.63 -12.94 -44.49
C LYS A 26 34.16 -13.01 -44.58
N SER A 27 34.92 -12.03 -44.07
CA SER A 27 36.39 -12.13 -44.05
C SER A 27 36.89 -13.20 -43.07
N PRO A 28 38.04 -13.86 -43.32
CA PRO A 28 38.65 -14.79 -42.38
C PRO A 28 38.93 -14.15 -41.01
N GLU A 29 39.29 -12.89 -41.00
CA GLU A 29 39.59 -12.14 -39.77
C GLU A 29 38.35 -12.03 -38.84
N ARG A 30 37.15 -11.91 -39.43
CA ARG A 30 35.90 -11.94 -38.61
C ARG A 30 35.72 -13.27 -37.90
N ALA A 31 35.96 -14.37 -38.64
CA ALA A 31 35.87 -15.72 -38.07
C ALA A 31 36.90 -15.94 -36.96
N ASN A 32 38.13 -15.45 -37.17
CA ASN A 32 39.21 -15.51 -36.18
C ASN A 32 38.88 -14.70 -34.90
N GLN A 33 38.31 -13.49 -35.02
CA GLN A 33 37.90 -12.68 -33.88
C GLN A 33 36.79 -13.36 -33.07
N ILE A 34 35.86 -14.02 -33.73
CA ILE A 34 34.77 -14.74 -33.08
C ILE A 34 35.30 -16.00 -32.40
N ALA A 35 36.21 -16.76 -33.08
CA ALA A 35 36.83 -17.94 -32.50
C ALA A 35 37.69 -17.60 -31.28
N ALA A 36 38.51 -16.53 -31.35
CA ALA A 36 39.29 -16.03 -30.23
C ALA A 36 38.42 -15.63 -29.04
N THR A 37 37.27 -14.98 -29.29
CA THR A 37 36.31 -14.63 -28.25
C THR A 37 35.68 -15.90 -27.65
N ALA A 38 35.32 -16.88 -28.44
CA ALA A 38 34.80 -18.15 -27.97
C ALA A 38 35.79 -18.85 -27.03
N GLN A 39 37.07 -18.88 -27.43
CA GLN A 39 38.16 -19.47 -26.66
C GLN A 39 38.40 -18.69 -25.34
N LEU A 40 38.41 -17.34 -25.38
CA LEU A 40 38.61 -16.47 -24.21
C LEU A 40 37.55 -16.73 -23.12
N TYR A 41 36.29 -16.92 -23.51
CA TYR A 41 35.19 -17.13 -22.57
C TYR A 41 34.84 -18.61 -22.35
N GLY A 42 35.57 -19.57 -22.95
CA GLY A 42 35.35 -20.99 -22.80
C GLY A 42 33.98 -21.45 -23.33
N ILE A 43 33.48 -20.85 -24.39
CA ILE A 43 32.15 -21.12 -24.97
C ILE A 43 32.24 -21.49 -26.45
N SER A 44 31.15 -22.03 -27.00
CA SER A 44 31.13 -22.34 -28.42
C SER A 44 31.00 -21.08 -29.30
N VAL A 45 31.58 -21.12 -30.50
CA VAL A 45 31.44 -20.13 -31.56
C VAL A 45 29.97 -19.81 -31.83
N THR A 46 29.10 -20.82 -31.83
CA THR A 46 27.64 -20.66 -31.98
C THR A 46 27.02 -19.79 -30.85
N THR A 47 27.55 -19.94 -29.63
CA THR A 47 27.09 -19.12 -28.47
C THR A 47 27.48 -17.66 -28.65
N VAL A 48 28.68 -17.36 -29.17
CA VAL A 48 29.11 -15.97 -29.50
C VAL A 48 28.21 -15.39 -30.58
N TYR A 49 27.95 -16.09 -31.67
CA TYR A 49 27.00 -15.61 -32.70
C TYR A 49 25.62 -15.36 -32.16
N ARG A 50 25.10 -16.23 -31.29
CA ARG A 50 23.78 -16.06 -30.63
C ARG A 50 23.78 -14.84 -29.76
N ALA A 51 24.83 -14.59 -28.98
CA ALA A 51 24.95 -13.40 -28.12
C ALA A 51 25.04 -12.13 -28.96
N LEU A 52 25.85 -12.10 -30.00
CA LEU A 52 25.92 -10.97 -30.95
C LEU A 52 24.56 -10.70 -31.62
N HIS A 53 23.83 -11.75 -32.01
CA HIS A 53 22.52 -11.59 -32.61
C HIS A 53 21.51 -11.02 -31.67
N LEU A 54 21.58 -11.32 -30.37
CA LEU A 54 20.72 -10.73 -29.32
C LEU A 54 20.98 -9.23 -29.11
N VAL A 55 22.25 -8.82 -29.25
CA VAL A 55 22.62 -7.39 -29.22
C VAL A 55 22.14 -6.64 -30.47
N LEU A 56 22.10 -7.33 -31.62
CA LEU A 56 21.71 -6.76 -32.92
C LEU A 56 20.21 -6.61 -33.13
N LYS A 57 19.47 -7.61 -32.70
CA LYS A 57 18.01 -7.67 -32.84
C LYS A 57 17.40 -7.87 -31.45
N PRO A 58 17.07 -6.81 -30.76
CA PRO A 58 16.31 -6.97 -29.53
C PRO A 58 15.09 -7.85 -29.82
N ARG A 59 14.79 -8.81 -28.94
CA ARG A 59 13.66 -9.76 -29.07
C ARG A 59 12.29 -9.09 -29.24
N THR A 60 12.26 -7.77 -29.18
CA THR A 60 11.07 -6.91 -29.32
C THR A 60 10.77 -6.50 -30.75
N ALA A 61 11.58 -6.91 -31.75
CA ALA A 61 11.23 -6.66 -33.15
C ALA A 61 10.09 -7.61 -33.56
N HIS A 62 8.89 -7.23 -33.24
CA HIS A 62 7.67 -7.91 -33.65
C HIS A 62 7.27 -7.46 -35.06
N ARG A 63 6.48 -8.30 -35.74
CA ARG A 63 5.84 -7.88 -37.00
C ARG A 63 4.98 -6.64 -36.75
N SER A 64 4.76 -5.82 -37.78
CA SER A 64 3.97 -4.57 -37.68
C SER A 64 2.52 -4.79 -37.19
N ASP A 65 1.98 -6.00 -37.42
CA ASP A 65 0.65 -6.42 -36.98
C ASP A 65 0.65 -7.10 -35.59
N HIS A 66 1.81 -7.15 -34.93
CA HIS A 66 1.91 -7.80 -33.62
C HIS A 66 1.11 -7.05 -32.56
N GLY A 67 0.17 -7.76 -31.97
CA GLY A 67 -0.70 -7.21 -30.95
C GLY A 67 -1.89 -6.43 -31.48
N GLN A 68 -2.13 -6.42 -32.78
CA GLN A 68 -3.37 -5.91 -33.37
C GLN A 68 -4.43 -7.03 -33.45
N PRO A 69 -5.70 -6.75 -33.14
CA PRO A 69 -6.77 -7.71 -33.36
C PRO A 69 -7.00 -7.89 -34.87
N ARG A 70 -7.12 -9.17 -35.30
CA ARG A 70 -7.25 -9.49 -36.74
C ARG A 70 -8.69 -9.62 -37.23
N ILE A 71 -9.62 -9.92 -36.32
CA ILE A 71 -11.02 -10.22 -36.64
C ILE A 71 -11.90 -9.00 -36.42
N LEU A 72 -11.59 -8.20 -35.39
CA LEU A 72 -12.35 -7.03 -35.00
C LEU A 72 -11.48 -5.78 -35.04
N PRO A 73 -12.03 -4.60 -35.36
CA PRO A 73 -11.36 -3.33 -35.10
C PRO A 73 -10.99 -3.19 -33.62
N PRO A 74 -9.87 -2.54 -33.29
CA PRO A 74 -9.44 -2.37 -31.91
C PRO A 74 -10.52 -1.74 -31.01
N SER A 75 -11.22 -0.71 -31.50
CA SER A 75 -12.27 0.00 -30.77
C SER A 75 -13.47 -0.88 -30.43
N GLU A 76 -13.88 -1.73 -31.37
CA GLU A 76 -15.00 -2.63 -31.16
C GLU A 76 -14.64 -3.76 -30.19
N LEU A 77 -13.43 -4.31 -30.30
CA LEU A 77 -12.95 -5.31 -29.36
C LEU A 77 -12.76 -4.72 -27.95
N GLU A 78 -12.31 -3.48 -27.84
CA GLU A 78 -12.18 -2.77 -26.58
C GLU A 78 -13.53 -2.62 -25.92
N HIS A 79 -14.54 -2.18 -26.66
CA HIS A 79 -15.91 -2.04 -26.17
C HIS A 79 -16.48 -3.37 -25.64
N TYR A 80 -16.31 -4.49 -26.37
CA TYR A 80 -16.71 -5.80 -25.84
C TYR A 80 -15.92 -6.21 -24.59
N CYS A 81 -14.63 -5.89 -24.52
CA CYS A 81 -13.83 -6.15 -23.33
C CYS A 81 -14.28 -5.32 -22.11
N GLU A 82 -14.68 -4.07 -22.31
CA GLU A 82 -15.26 -3.21 -21.28
C GLU A 82 -16.58 -3.79 -20.74
N LEU A 83 -17.48 -4.23 -21.62
CA LEU A 83 -18.73 -4.88 -21.21
C LEU A 83 -18.48 -6.15 -20.41
N ILE A 84 -17.53 -6.99 -20.85
CA ILE A 84 -17.15 -8.21 -20.14
C ILE A 84 -16.52 -7.87 -18.79
N ALA A 85 -15.67 -6.84 -18.71
CA ALA A 85 -15.09 -6.37 -17.46
C ALA A 85 -16.17 -5.86 -16.50
N ALA A 86 -17.13 -5.08 -16.99
CA ALA A 86 -18.27 -4.59 -16.21
C ALA A 86 -19.15 -5.74 -15.67
N LEU A 87 -19.44 -6.76 -16.48
CA LEU A 87 -20.15 -7.96 -16.05
C LEU A 87 -19.40 -8.69 -14.93
N LYS A 88 -18.09 -8.85 -15.08
CA LYS A 88 -17.23 -9.48 -14.05
C LYS A 88 -17.23 -8.69 -12.75
N LEU A 89 -17.10 -7.36 -12.81
CA LEU A 89 -17.14 -6.49 -11.62
C LEU A 89 -18.50 -6.57 -10.93
N ARG A 90 -19.60 -6.42 -11.68
CA ARG A 90 -20.95 -6.45 -11.13
C ARG A 90 -21.31 -7.77 -10.46
N THR A 91 -20.73 -8.86 -10.91
CA THR A 91 -20.95 -10.20 -10.34
C THR A 91 -19.94 -10.58 -9.26
N THR A 92 -19.00 -9.71 -8.94
CA THR A 92 -18.02 -9.99 -7.90
C THR A 92 -18.69 -9.96 -6.51
N ASN A 93 -18.58 -11.07 -5.78
CA ASN A 93 -19.09 -11.17 -4.42
C ASN A 93 -18.01 -10.79 -3.38
N LYS A 94 -18.40 -10.78 -2.10
CA LYS A 94 -17.49 -10.46 -0.98
C LYS A 94 -16.27 -11.37 -0.89
N SER A 95 -16.34 -12.59 -1.43
CA SER A 95 -15.23 -13.56 -1.48
C SER A 95 -14.38 -13.42 -2.75
N GLY A 96 -14.59 -12.40 -3.57
CA GLY A 96 -13.86 -12.17 -4.83
C GLY A 96 -14.25 -13.10 -5.99
N ARG A 97 -15.26 -13.96 -5.82
CA ARG A 97 -15.79 -14.82 -6.88
C ARG A 97 -16.61 -13.98 -7.85
N HIS A 98 -16.40 -14.19 -9.14
CA HIS A 98 -17.08 -13.48 -10.23
C HIS A 98 -17.28 -14.39 -11.43
N LEU A 99 -18.07 -13.95 -12.40
CA LEU A 99 -18.26 -14.67 -13.66
C LEU A 99 -16.93 -14.96 -14.35
N SER A 100 -16.77 -16.18 -14.86
CA SER A 100 -15.66 -16.51 -15.74
C SER A 100 -15.77 -15.75 -17.06
N THR A 101 -14.66 -15.46 -17.72
CA THR A 101 -14.66 -14.80 -19.05
C THR A 101 -15.49 -15.57 -20.07
N GLY A 102 -15.43 -16.90 -20.06
CA GLY A 102 -16.27 -17.71 -20.96
C GLY A 102 -17.76 -17.56 -20.72
N ARG A 103 -18.19 -17.53 -19.45
CA ARG A 103 -19.61 -17.32 -19.12
C ARG A 103 -20.06 -15.89 -19.42
N ALA A 104 -19.19 -14.89 -19.23
CA ALA A 104 -19.51 -13.51 -19.59
C ALA A 104 -19.67 -13.34 -21.11
N ILE A 105 -18.83 -14.00 -21.91
CA ILE A 105 -18.98 -14.04 -23.39
C ILE A 105 -20.32 -14.69 -23.76
N GLN A 106 -20.63 -15.85 -23.17
CA GLN A 106 -21.87 -16.56 -23.44
C GLN A 106 -23.10 -15.68 -23.13
N LEU A 107 -23.12 -14.98 -21.99
CA LEU A 107 -24.21 -14.07 -21.62
C LEU A 107 -24.33 -12.90 -22.63
N LEU A 108 -23.22 -12.37 -23.08
CA LEU A 108 -23.20 -11.30 -24.07
C LEU A 108 -23.71 -11.76 -25.45
N GLU A 109 -23.44 -13.01 -25.82
CA GLU A 109 -23.94 -13.63 -27.08
C GLU A 109 -25.43 -13.97 -26.99
N GLU A 110 -25.90 -14.54 -25.88
CA GLU A 110 -27.27 -15.03 -25.70
C GLU A 110 -28.25 -13.91 -25.37
N HIS A 111 -27.92 -13.08 -24.41
CA HIS A 111 -28.82 -12.08 -23.83
C HIS A 111 -28.42 -10.65 -24.17
N GLY A 112 -27.12 -10.38 -24.36
CA GLY A 112 -26.59 -9.02 -24.48
C GLY A 112 -26.49 -8.33 -23.14
N VAL A 113 -26.04 -7.08 -23.17
CA VAL A 113 -25.93 -6.17 -22.03
C VAL A 113 -26.63 -4.87 -22.38
N GLU A 114 -27.53 -4.45 -21.49
CA GLU A 114 -28.20 -3.18 -21.62
C GLU A 114 -27.26 -2.04 -21.20
N THR A 115 -27.08 -1.09 -22.09
CA THR A 115 -26.22 0.10 -21.89
C THR A 115 -27.02 1.36 -22.15
N VAL A 116 -26.43 2.51 -21.87
CA VAL A 116 -27.04 3.83 -22.19
C VAL A 116 -27.33 3.97 -23.69
N GLN A 117 -26.60 3.25 -24.55
CA GLN A 117 -26.75 3.25 -26.01
C GLN A 117 -27.74 2.16 -26.51
N GLY A 118 -28.33 1.38 -25.59
CA GLY A 118 -29.24 0.30 -25.91
C GLY A 118 -28.65 -1.08 -25.62
N LEU A 119 -29.32 -2.13 -26.09
CA LEU A 119 -28.94 -3.53 -25.93
C LEU A 119 -27.80 -3.89 -26.90
N ILE A 120 -26.64 -4.23 -26.33
CA ILE A 120 -25.47 -4.66 -27.12
C ILE A 120 -25.30 -6.18 -26.99
N LYS A 121 -25.26 -6.85 -28.14
CA LYS A 121 -24.99 -8.30 -28.25
C LYS A 121 -23.77 -8.55 -29.09
N SER A 122 -23.00 -9.56 -28.75
CA SER A 122 -21.93 -10.06 -29.61
C SER A 122 -22.42 -11.18 -30.52
N PRO A 123 -22.05 -11.21 -31.80
CA PRO A 123 -22.29 -12.36 -32.65
C PRO A 123 -21.69 -13.64 -32.06
N LYS A 124 -22.42 -14.75 -32.18
CA LYS A 124 -22.00 -16.05 -31.63
C LYS A 124 -20.66 -16.51 -32.19
N GLY A 125 -19.72 -16.87 -31.33
CA GLY A 125 -18.40 -17.36 -31.70
C GLY A 125 -17.37 -16.30 -32.15
N LEU A 126 -17.76 -15.02 -32.17
CA LEU A 126 -16.85 -13.91 -32.54
C LEU A 126 -15.77 -13.71 -31.47
N LEU A 127 -16.14 -13.78 -30.19
CA LEU A 127 -15.25 -13.52 -29.05
C LEU A 127 -14.65 -14.84 -28.53
N ARG A 128 -13.33 -14.97 -28.67
CA ARG A 128 -12.61 -16.13 -28.11
C ARG A 128 -12.07 -15.79 -26.71
N LYS A 129 -12.34 -16.64 -25.71
CA LYS A 129 -11.90 -16.48 -24.32
C LYS A 129 -10.43 -16.09 -24.19
N GLN A 130 -9.54 -16.75 -24.96
CA GLN A 130 -8.09 -16.48 -24.90
C GLN A 130 -7.75 -15.08 -25.42
N THR A 131 -8.41 -14.65 -26.50
CA THR A 131 -8.24 -13.30 -27.06
C THR A 131 -8.74 -12.25 -26.07
N VAL A 132 -9.95 -12.40 -25.57
CA VAL A 132 -10.53 -11.50 -24.57
C VAL A 132 -9.65 -11.39 -23.33
N ASN A 133 -9.18 -12.50 -22.74
CA ASN A 133 -8.31 -12.45 -21.56
C ASN A 133 -7.01 -11.71 -21.84
N ARG A 134 -6.41 -11.90 -23.02
CA ARG A 134 -5.18 -11.18 -23.40
C ARG A 134 -5.43 -9.68 -23.46
N TRP A 135 -6.53 -9.26 -24.05
CA TRP A 135 -6.86 -7.84 -24.21
C TRP A 135 -7.32 -7.20 -22.91
N LEU A 136 -8.12 -7.89 -22.07
CA LEU A 136 -8.43 -7.44 -20.72
C LEU A 136 -7.15 -7.12 -19.92
N SER A 137 -6.15 -8.00 -20.00
CA SER A 137 -4.87 -7.76 -19.35
C SER A 137 -4.08 -6.61 -19.98
N ARG A 138 -4.07 -6.49 -21.30
CA ARG A 138 -3.34 -5.45 -22.04
C ARG A 138 -3.93 -4.05 -21.79
N TRP A 139 -5.25 -3.93 -21.78
CA TRP A 139 -5.97 -2.68 -21.49
C TRP A 139 -6.19 -2.43 -20.00
N ARG A 140 -5.65 -3.30 -19.14
CA ARG A 140 -5.76 -3.17 -17.67
C ARG A 140 -7.20 -3.26 -17.16
N LEU A 141 -8.08 -3.94 -17.88
CA LEU A 141 -9.48 -4.19 -17.56
C LEU A 141 -9.68 -5.51 -16.77
N ASP A 142 -8.61 -6.15 -16.34
CA ASP A 142 -8.67 -7.34 -15.48
C ASP A 142 -9.16 -6.97 -14.08
N GLN A 143 -10.06 -7.78 -13.53
CA GLN A 143 -10.72 -7.56 -12.24
C GLN A 143 -9.77 -7.17 -11.09
N PRO A 144 -8.60 -7.82 -10.89
CA PRO A 144 -7.71 -7.44 -9.80
C PRO A 144 -7.13 -6.03 -9.92
N ARG A 145 -7.05 -5.49 -11.14
CA ARG A 145 -6.60 -4.11 -11.37
C ARG A 145 -7.72 -3.10 -11.21
N LEU A 146 -8.92 -3.44 -11.69
CA LEU A 146 -10.09 -2.56 -11.56
C LEU A 146 -10.57 -2.44 -10.12
N LEU A 147 -10.43 -3.50 -9.32
CA LEU A 147 -10.74 -3.50 -7.88
C LEU A 147 -9.56 -2.99 -7.02
N ARG A 148 -8.40 -2.72 -7.63
CA ARG A 148 -7.27 -2.18 -6.88
C ARG A 148 -7.62 -0.78 -6.40
N GLU A 149 -7.55 -0.59 -5.09
CA GLU A 149 -7.62 0.75 -4.51
C GLU A 149 -6.56 1.66 -5.15
N PRO A 150 -6.88 2.93 -5.40
CA PRO A 150 -5.89 3.88 -5.86
C PRO A 150 -4.67 3.83 -4.93
N PRO A 151 -3.45 4.01 -5.47
CA PRO A 151 -2.26 3.98 -4.65
C PRO A 151 -2.41 5.00 -3.52
N ALA A 152 -2.23 4.55 -2.28
CA ALA A 152 -2.26 5.45 -1.15
C ALA A 152 -1.16 6.50 -1.34
N VAL A 153 -1.56 7.74 -1.55
CA VAL A 153 -0.62 8.85 -1.58
C VAL A 153 -0.06 8.99 -0.17
N ARG A 154 1.25 8.89 -0.04
CA ARG A 154 1.92 9.09 1.25
C ARG A 154 1.82 10.57 1.61
N PHE A 155 0.90 10.90 2.51
CA PHE A 155 0.87 12.22 3.11
C PHE A 155 2.06 12.35 4.07
N GLN A 156 2.74 13.48 4.03
CA GLN A 156 3.73 13.90 5.01
C GLN A 156 3.64 15.40 5.19
N ALA A 157 3.46 15.85 6.43
CA ALA A 157 3.45 17.25 6.78
C ALA A 157 4.78 17.95 6.40
N GLU A 158 4.73 19.21 6.06
CA GLU A 158 5.94 19.97 5.66
C GLU A 158 6.81 20.29 6.88
N ASN A 159 6.21 20.62 8.01
CA ASN A 159 6.92 20.97 9.24
C ASN A 159 6.39 20.16 10.42
N SER A 160 7.19 20.06 11.48
CA SER A 160 6.73 19.54 12.76
C SER A 160 5.62 20.42 13.32
N ASN A 161 4.67 19.80 14.02
CA ASN A 161 3.42 20.40 14.51
C ASN A 161 2.43 20.86 13.42
N ASP A 162 2.68 20.62 12.14
CA ASP A 162 1.66 20.86 11.11
C ASP A 162 0.52 19.84 11.20
N CYS A 163 0.85 18.57 11.48
CA CYS A 163 -0.15 17.52 11.65
C CYS A 163 0.28 16.50 12.69
N TRP A 164 -0.59 16.23 13.65
CA TRP A 164 -0.45 15.13 14.59
C TRP A 164 -1.48 14.06 14.32
N GLN A 165 -1.08 12.79 14.41
CA GLN A 165 -1.98 11.65 14.35
C GLN A 165 -2.20 11.11 15.75
N PHE A 166 -3.46 11.05 16.20
CA PHE A 166 -3.86 10.60 17.53
C PHE A 166 -4.66 9.29 17.45
N ASP A 167 -4.39 8.39 18.39
CA ASP A 167 -5.15 7.15 18.54
C ASP A 167 -5.01 6.58 19.97
N MET A 168 -5.87 5.62 20.29
CA MET A 168 -5.91 4.93 21.59
C MET A 168 -6.01 3.42 21.35
N SER A 169 -5.37 2.63 22.21
CA SER A 169 -5.41 1.17 22.14
C SER A 169 -5.44 0.57 23.53
N PRO A 170 -6.26 -0.46 23.80
CA PRO A 170 -6.17 -1.19 25.08
C PRO A 170 -4.75 -1.69 25.33
N SER A 171 -4.26 -1.50 26.56
CA SER A 171 -2.96 -2.01 26.98
C SER A 171 -3.02 -3.51 27.26
N ASP A 172 -1.90 -4.19 27.01
CA ASP A 172 -1.73 -5.61 27.37
C ASP A 172 -1.19 -5.80 28.81
N LEU A 173 -0.86 -4.69 29.51
CA LEU A 173 -0.48 -4.72 30.93
C LEU A 173 -1.67 -5.19 31.79
N LYS A 174 -1.37 -6.06 32.75
CA LYS A 174 -2.37 -6.65 33.65
C LYS A 174 -2.07 -6.28 35.09
N HIS A 175 -3.07 -6.43 35.97
CA HIS A 175 -2.92 -6.24 37.41
C HIS A 175 -2.55 -4.80 37.83
N ILE A 176 -2.95 -3.80 37.04
CA ILE A 176 -2.88 -2.41 37.49
C ILE A 176 -3.92 -2.19 38.58
N GLU A 177 -3.48 -1.65 39.72
CA GLU A 177 -4.38 -1.31 40.80
C GLU A 177 -5.45 -0.33 40.38
N ARG A 178 -6.64 -0.53 40.92
CA ARG A 178 -7.77 0.32 40.69
C ARG A 178 -7.49 1.73 41.23
N PRO A 179 -7.55 2.79 40.40
CA PRO A 179 -7.39 4.14 40.88
C PRO A 179 -8.48 4.56 41.86
N ASP A 180 -8.16 5.41 42.85
CA ASP A 180 -9.09 5.86 43.88
C ASP A 180 -10.33 6.59 43.35
N TRP A 181 -10.23 7.18 42.13
CA TRP A 181 -11.34 7.90 41.50
C TRP A 181 -12.39 6.99 40.86
N VAL A 182 -12.18 5.70 40.82
CA VAL A 182 -13.07 4.74 40.15
C VAL A 182 -14.39 4.62 40.91
N ASP A 183 -15.49 4.89 40.20
CA ASP A 183 -16.84 4.68 40.71
C ASP A 183 -17.24 3.20 40.60
N PRO A 184 -17.51 2.50 41.72
CA PRO A 184 -17.92 1.11 41.70
C PRO A 184 -19.18 0.83 40.88
N ALA A 185 -20.08 1.81 40.74
CA ALA A 185 -21.29 1.67 39.97
C ALA A 185 -21.08 1.65 38.43
N ARG A 186 -19.93 2.18 37.97
CA ARG A 186 -19.59 2.21 36.55
C ARG A 186 -18.78 1.02 36.06
N GLY A 187 -18.41 0.09 36.95
CA GLY A 187 -17.60 -1.08 36.62
C GLY A 187 -16.09 -0.80 36.67
N GLU A 188 -15.31 -1.71 36.09
CA GLU A 188 -13.85 -1.60 36.08
C GLU A 188 -13.38 -0.76 34.89
N PRO A 189 -12.46 0.22 35.11
CA PRO A 189 -11.84 0.95 34.02
C PRO A 189 -10.87 0.05 33.25
N THR A 190 -10.62 0.38 32.02
CA THR A 190 -9.63 -0.28 31.16
C THR A 190 -8.38 0.58 31.08
N LEU A 191 -7.20 -0.03 31.27
CA LEU A 191 -5.95 0.64 31.00
C LEU A 191 -5.79 0.77 29.48
N MET A 192 -5.70 1.99 29.02
CA MET A 192 -5.50 2.32 27.61
C MET A 192 -4.14 2.97 27.40
N LEU A 193 -3.47 2.61 26.32
CA LEU A 193 -2.29 3.31 25.83
C LEU A 193 -2.76 4.37 24.83
N PHE A 194 -2.53 5.62 25.16
CA PHE A 194 -2.77 6.79 24.31
C PHE A 194 -1.48 7.10 23.53
N SER A 195 -1.61 7.45 22.27
CA SER A 195 -0.46 7.79 21.42
C SER A 195 -0.78 8.95 20.50
N VAL A 196 0.14 9.87 20.39
CA VAL A 196 0.13 10.92 19.36
C VAL A 196 1.49 10.96 18.68
N VAL A 197 1.48 11.08 17.36
CA VAL A 197 2.68 11.09 16.52
C VAL A 197 2.69 12.36 15.69
N ASP A 198 3.79 13.08 15.70
CA ASP A 198 4.03 14.17 14.77
C ASP A 198 4.31 13.59 13.38
N ASP A 199 3.49 13.98 12.40
CA ASP A 199 3.51 13.40 11.07
C ASP A 199 4.83 13.67 10.33
N ARG A 200 5.47 14.82 10.59
CA ARG A 200 6.74 15.20 9.95
C ARG A 200 7.92 14.46 10.51
N SER A 201 8.12 14.53 11.81
CA SER A 201 9.29 13.96 12.47
C SER A 201 9.17 12.46 12.74
N GLY A 202 7.92 11.97 12.90
CA GLY A 202 7.64 10.60 13.34
C GLY A 202 7.87 10.38 14.84
N VAL A 203 8.21 11.43 15.60
CA VAL A 203 8.34 11.34 17.06
C VAL A 203 6.97 11.14 17.65
N ALA A 204 6.86 10.23 18.63
CA ALA A 204 5.62 9.91 19.32
C ALA A 204 5.69 10.34 20.79
N TYR A 205 4.55 10.78 21.33
CA TYR A 205 4.32 10.91 22.76
C TYR A 205 3.23 9.92 23.17
N GLN A 206 3.44 9.22 24.28
CA GLN A 206 2.55 8.16 24.73
C GLN A 206 2.35 8.20 26.25
N GLU A 207 1.15 7.81 26.69
CA GLU A 207 0.80 7.66 28.11
C GLU A 207 -0.16 6.48 28.31
N TYR A 208 -0.03 5.80 29.44
CA TYR A 208 -1.09 4.92 29.95
C TYR A 208 -2.10 5.70 30.77
N ARG A 209 -3.38 5.40 30.57
CA ARG A 209 -4.49 5.97 31.36
C ARG A 209 -5.56 4.93 31.64
N CYS A 210 -6.01 4.87 32.87
CA CYS A 210 -7.19 4.12 33.26
C CYS A 210 -8.43 4.93 32.85
N VAL A 211 -9.31 4.36 32.03
CA VAL A 211 -10.48 5.06 31.49
C VAL A 211 -11.68 4.12 31.36
N TYR A 212 -12.89 4.66 31.37
CA TYR A 212 -14.11 3.91 31.11
C TYR A 212 -14.43 3.79 29.62
N GLY A 213 -13.43 3.70 28.78
CA GLY A 213 -13.54 3.65 27.32
C GLY A 213 -12.97 4.89 26.64
N GLU A 214 -13.35 5.11 25.40
CA GLU A 214 -12.88 6.27 24.62
C GLU A 214 -13.63 7.54 25.02
N ASP A 215 -13.18 8.21 26.07
CA ASP A 215 -13.78 9.45 26.54
C ASP A 215 -12.98 10.70 26.13
N ALA A 216 -13.70 11.81 25.94
CA ALA A 216 -13.11 13.06 25.49
C ALA A 216 -12.26 13.75 26.56
N GLU A 217 -12.57 13.58 27.85
CA GLU A 217 -11.82 14.22 28.93
C GLU A 217 -10.41 13.64 29.03
N SER A 218 -10.29 12.31 29.05
CA SER A 218 -9.00 11.64 29.08
C SER A 218 -8.17 11.93 27.82
N ALA A 219 -8.82 11.98 26.64
CA ALA A 219 -8.14 12.37 25.40
C ALA A 219 -7.63 13.82 25.46
N LEU A 220 -8.41 14.75 25.98
CA LEU A 220 -7.99 16.15 26.13
C LEU A 220 -6.83 16.28 27.12
N ARG A 221 -6.92 15.64 28.31
CA ARG A 221 -5.83 15.63 29.30
C ARG A 221 -4.53 15.11 28.68
N PHE A 222 -4.60 13.99 27.96
CA PHE A 222 -3.46 13.45 27.24
C PHE A 222 -2.90 14.45 26.20
N LEU A 223 -3.75 15.07 25.39
CA LEU A 223 -3.32 16.04 24.38
C LEU A 223 -2.68 17.28 25.02
N PHE A 224 -3.20 17.78 26.15
CA PHE A 224 -2.57 18.86 26.89
C PHE A 224 -1.18 18.47 27.40
N ASN A 225 -1.00 17.26 27.93
CA ASN A 225 0.30 16.75 28.34
C ASN A 225 1.23 16.61 27.14
N ALA A 226 0.72 16.16 26.00
CA ALA A 226 1.50 16.08 24.75
C ALA A 226 1.99 17.45 24.29
N MET A 227 1.16 18.49 24.38
CA MET A 227 1.50 19.88 23.99
C MET A 227 2.45 20.55 24.96
N ALA A 228 2.40 20.20 26.26
CA ALA A 228 3.21 20.83 27.29
C ALA A 228 4.71 20.53 27.09
N PRO A 229 5.59 21.45 27.51
CA PRO A 229 7.02 21.17 27.60
C PRO A 229 7.28 19.98 28.53
N LYS A 230 8.24 19.14 28.17
CA LYS A 230 8.62 18.00 29.00
C LYS A 230 9.75 18.35 29.94
N THR A 231 9.77 17.69 31.11
CA THR A 231 10.85 17.85 32.10
C THR A 231 12.18 17.31 31.58
N ARG A 232 12.15 16.29 30.72
CA ARG A 232 13.32 15.76 30.02
C ARG A 232 13.69 16.63 28.84
N SER A 233 14.86 17.23 28.91
CA SER A 233 15.38 18.12 27.84
C SER A 233 15.71 17.37 26.53
N ASP A 234 15.92 16.07 26.61
CA ASP A 234 16.24 15.20 25.48
C ASP A 234 14.99 14.69 24.73
N PHE A 235 13.79 14.93 25.27
CA PHE A 235 12.55 14.52 24.61
C PHE A 235 11.87 15.71 23.92
N PRO A 236 11.90 15.77 22.57
CA PRO A 236 11.56 16.98 21.82
C PRO A 236 10.09 17.21 21.58
N PHE A 237 9.19 16.27 22.00
CA PHE A 237 7.77 16.35 21.69
C PHE A 237 7.06 17.41 22.55
N GLN A 238 6.69 18.52 21.91
CA GLN A 238 5.94 19.63 22.55
C GLN A 238 5.32 20.54 21.48
N GLY A 239 4.51 21.48 21.92
CA GLY A 239 3.90 22.50 21.06
C GLY A 239 2.47 22.15 20.67
N ARG A 240 1.84 23.05 19.95
CA ARG A 240 0.44 22.92 19.52
C ARG A 240 0.41 22.50 18.05
N PRO A 241 -0.29 21.41 17.66
CA PRO A 241 -0.47 21.09 16.26
C PRO A 241 -1.39 22.08 15.57
N LYS A 242 -1.21 22.27 14.26
CA LYS A 242 -2.18 22.97 13.42
C LYS A 242 -3.38 22.08 13.11
N LEU A 243 -3.13 20.79 12.85
CA LEU A 243 -4.12 19.80 12.52
C LEU A 243 -3.95 18.54 13.38
N LEU A 244 -5.07 18.05 13.93
CA LEU A 244 -5.14 16.76 14.61
C LEU A 244 -5.92 15.76 13.75
N TYR A 245 -5.29 14.65 13.39
CA TYR A 245 -5.92 13.58 12.66
C TYR A 245 -6.25 12.42 13.60
N LEU A 246 -7.54 12.06 13.70
CA LEU A 246 -8.03 11.03 14.61
C LEU A 246 -9.08 10.14 13.92
N ASP A 247 -9.53 9.11 14.60
CA ASP A 247 -10.62 8.28 14.10
C ASP A 247 -11.99 8.97 14.24
N ASN A 248 -13.01 8.40 13.59
CA ASN A 248 -14.38 8.90 13.67
C ASN A 248 -15.11 8.33 14.90
N GLY A 249 -14.40 8.20 16.01
CA GLY A 249 -14.88 7.65 17.28
C GLY A 249 -15.68 8.65 18.14
N PRO A 250 -15.99 8.25 19.37
CA PRO A 250 -16.72 9.10 20.32
C PRO A 250 -16.03 10.41 20.64
N VAL A 251 -14.71 10.43 20.73
CA VAL A 251 -13.90 11.63 21.02
C VAL A 251 -14.14 12.72 19.99
N ALA A 252 -14.04 12.41 18.69
CA ALA A 252 -14.21 13.39 17.62
C ALA A 252 -15.61 14.00 17.55
N LYS A 253 -16.62 13.26 18.02
CA LYS A 253 -18.04 13.67 18.04
C LYS A 253 -18.43 14.44 19.28
N ASN A 254 -17.57 14.49 20.30
CA ASN A 254 -17.87 15.13 21.56
C ASN A 254 -17.76 16.65 21.45
N HIS A 255 -18.80 17.35 21.85
CA HIS A 255 -18.85 18.81 21.76
C HIS A 255 -17.79 19.52 22.62
N VAL A 256 -17.44 18.96 23.79
CA VAL A 256 -16.39 19.52 24.65
C VAL A 256 -15.06 19.46 23.92
N PHE A 257 -14.74 18.30 23.31
CA PHE A 257 -13.53 18.16 22.51
C PHE A 257 -13.49 19.18 21.36
N GLN A 258 -14.59 19.31 20.61
CA GLN A 258 -14.67 20.24 19.48
C GLN A 258 -14.48 21.70 19.92
N ASN A 259 -15.13 22.11 21.01
CA ASN A 259 -15.01 23.45 21.56
C ASN A 259 -13.58 23.76 22.04
N VAL A 260 -12.91 22.79 22.67
CA VAL A 260 -11.51 22.95 23.12
C VAL A 260 -10.60 23.07 21.90
N MET A 261 -10.73 22.21 20.88
CA MET A 261 -9.94 22.30 19.64
C MET A 261 -10.13 23.66 18.96
N GLN A 262 -11.36 24.15 18.86
CA GLN A 262 -11.67 25.48 18.33
C GLN A 262 -10.99 26.59 19.13
N SER A 263 -11.07 26.53 20.45
CA SER A 263 -10.45 27.52 21.35
C SER A 263 -8.95 27.54 21.24
N LEU A 264 -8.34 26.37 21.04
CA LEU A 264 -6.90 26.23 20.81
C LEU A 264 -6.50 26.58 19.38
N LYS A 265 -7.45 26.83 18.48
CA LYS A 265 -7.22 27.00 17.03
C LYS A 265 -6.45 25.80 16.44
N VAL A 266 -6.89 24.61 16.77
CA VAL A 266 -6.42 23.33 16.22
C VAL A 266 -7.52 22.79 15.32
N ASP A 267 -7.22 22.64 14.05
CA ASP A 267 -8.13 21.96 13.13
C ASP A 267 -8.12 20.44 13.40
N TRP A 268 -9.24 19.77 13.15
CA TRP A 268 -9.26 18.29 13.24
C TRP A 268 -9.92 17.65 12.05
N LEU A 269 -9.39 16.49 11.67
CA LEU A 269 -9.94 15.65 10.61
C LEU A 269 -10.11 14.23 11.12
N THR A 270 -11.22 13.63 10.74
CA THR A 270 -11.46 12.20 10.97
C THR A 270 -11.34 11.44 9.66
N HIS A 271 -11.14 10.13 9.76
CA HIS A 271 -11.19 9.37 8.52
C HIS A 271 -12.58 9.43 7.87
N THR A 272 -12.56 9.42 6.55
CA THR A 272 -13.79 9.22 5.78
C THR A 272 -14.32 7.81 6.10
N PRO A 273 -15.58 7.67 6.54
CA PRO A 273 -16.17 6.35 6.74
C PRO A 273 -16.08 5.54 5.44
N ALA A 274 -15.98 4.21 5.57
CA ALA A 274 -16.02 3.31 4.43
C ALA A 274 -17.21 3.67 3.54
N GLY A 275 -16.98 3.80 2.23
CA GLY A 275 -18.03 4.07 1.27
C GLY A 275 -19.13 2.99 1.33
N LYS A 276 -20.30 3.27 0.76
CA LYS A 276 -21.42 2.30 0.70
C LYS A 276 -21.04 0.99 0.02
N ASP A 277 -19.96 0.98 -0.74
CA ASP A 277 -19.36 -0.18 -1.41
C ASP A 277 -18.43 -1.01 -0.52
N GLY A 278 -18.22 -0.59 0.74
CA GLY A 278 -17.35 -1.27 1.70
C GLY A 278 -15.85 -1.07 1.46
N THR A 279 -15.47 -0.24 0.51
CA THR A 279 -14.04 0.10 0.30
C THR A 279 -13.55 1.05 1.38
N ARG A 280 -12.57 0.60 2.15
CA ARG A 280 -11.88 1.42 3.17
C ARG A 280 -10.80 2.25 2.49
N THR A 281 -11.14 3.46 2.07
CA THR A 281 -10.21 4.35 1.36
C THR A 281 -9.10 4.92 2.25
N THR A 282 -9.26 4.88 3.58
CA THR A 282 -8.40 5.61 4.52
C THR A 282 -7.76 4.78 5.63
N ALA A 283 -7.99 3.45 5.68
CA ALA A 283 -7.40 2.59 6.71
C ALA A 283 -5.86 2.65 6.77
N ARG A 284 -5.20 3.01 5.68
CA ARG A 284 -3.73 3.15 5.61
C ARG A 284 -3.21 4.53 6.02
N SER A 285 -4.09 5.51 6.23
CA SER A 285 -3.69 6.88 6.58
C SER A 285 -3.17 7.01 8.02
N LYS A 286 -3.49 6.06 8.91
CA LYS A 286 -3.02 5.99 10.30
C LYS A 286 -1.74 5.16 10.53
N GLY A 287 -1.10 4.67 9.50
CA GLY A 287 0.08 3.79 9.65
C GLY A 287 1.25 4.39 10.46
N LYS A 288 1.28 5.71 10.63
CA LYS A 288 2.30 6.37 11.45
C LYS A 288 2.01 6.22 12.94
N VAL A 289 0.75 6.35 13.38
CA VAL A 289 0.38 6.18 14.80
C VAL A 289 0.26 4.71 15.22
N GLU A 290 0.00 3.80 14.28
CA GLU A 290 -0.03 2.35 14.56
C GLU A 290 1.36 1.78 14.90
N ARG A 291 2.42 2.34 14.30
CA ARG A 291 3.79 1.89 14.53
C ARG A 291 4.25 2.05 15.98
N PRO A 292 4.12 3.21 16.64
CA PRO A 292 4.46 3.38 18.06
C PRO A 292 3.69 2.42 18.97
N PHE A 293 2.40 2.16 18.74
CA PHE A 293 1.66 1.16 19.50
C PHE A 293 2.31 -0.22 19.41
N ARG A 294 2.60 -0.66 18.20
CA ARG A 294 3.25 -1.95 18.01
C ARG A 294 4.61 -2.00 18.70
N THR A 295 5.41 -0.94 18.59
CA THR A 295 6.72 -0.86 19.24
C THR A 295 6.59 -1.00 20.75
N VAL A 296 5.68 -0.25 21.39
CA VAL A 296 5.48 -0.34 22.85
C VAL A 296 4.93 -1.70 23.24
N LYS A 297 3.94 -2.24 22.53
CA LYS A 297 3.36 -3.54 22.85
C LYS A 297 4.37 -4.68 22.69
N GLU A 298 5.13 -4.70 21.61
CA GLU A 298 6.10 -5.77 21.31
C GLU A 298 7.37 -5.66 22.16
N ALA A 299 7.87 -4.47 22.43
CA ALA A 299 9.16 -4.29 23.07
C ALA A 299 9.06 -3.90 24.57
N HIS A 300 8.04 -3.16 24.98
CA HIS A 300 7.86 -2.67 26.35
C HIS A 300 6.85 -3.52 27.13
N GLU A 301 5.62 -3.69 26.65
CA GLU A 301 4.60 -4.45 27.40
C GLU A 301 4.96 -5.94 27.54
N THR A 302 5.74 -6.52 26.61
CA THR A 302 6.24 -7.89 26.74
C THR A 302 7.20 -8.09 27.91
N LEU A 303 7.83 -7.01 28.40
CA LEU A 303 8.69 -7.05 29.57
C LEU A 303 7.92 -7.13 30.89
N TYR A 304 6.59 -7.12 30.84
CA TYR A 304 5.72 -7.28 32.01
C TYR A 304 6.07 -8.49 32.87
N HIS A 305 6.57 -9.58 32.30
CA HIS A 305 7.01 -10.75 33.05
C HIS A 305 8.19 -10.48 33.98
N PHE A 306 8.99 -9.48 33.68
CA PHE A 306 10.18 -9.08 34.43
C PHE A 306 9.95 -7.83 35.29
N HIS A 307 9.07 -6.92 34.81
CA HIS A 307 8.74 -5.68 35.46
C HIS A 307 7.23 -5.47 35.43
N LYS A 308 6.62 -5.51 36.60
CA LYS A 308 5.15 -5.46 36.78
C LYS A 308 4.77 -4.13 37.42
N PRO A 309 4.39 -3.11 36.65
CA PRO A 309 3.85 -1.90 37.26
C PRO A 309 2.52 -2.23 37.92
N GLU A 310 2.32 -1.73 39.13
CA GLU A 310 1.12 -1.95 39.93
C GLU A 310 0.12 -0.80 39.76
N THR A 311 0.61 0.41 39.45
CA THR A 311 -0.22 1.60 39.30
C THR A 311 -0.07 2.24 37.93
N GLU A 312 -1.04 3.06 37.52
CA GLU A 312 -0.97 3.88 36.30
C GLU A 312 0.29 4.76 36.29
N LEU A 313 0.65 5.32 37.45
CA LEU A 313 1.85 6.16 37.59
C LEU A 313 3.12 5.35 37.30
N GLN A 314 3.27 4.17 37.93
CA GLN A 314 4.41 3.30 37.70
C GLN A 314 4.50 2.81 36.25
N ALA A 315 3.35 2.52 35.62
CA ALA A 315 3.29 2.15 34.21
C ALA A 315 3.82 3.30 33.31
N ASN A 316 3.46 4.54 33.63
CA ASN A 316 3.93 5.71 32.91
C ASN A 316 5.42 6.01 33.17
N GLU A 317 5.89 5.91 34.41
CA GLU A 317 7.32 6.04 34.73
C GLU A 317 8.15 5.00 33.99
N TRP A 318 7.69 3.76 33.96
CA TRP A 318 8.34 2.69 33.23
C TRP A 318 8.35 2.98 31.72
N LEU A 319 7.22 3.41 31.14
CA LEU A 319 7.13 3.81 29.73
C LEU A 319 8.09 4.97 29.41
N TRP A 320 8.18 5.98 30.28
CA TRP A 320 9.08 7.12 30.13
C TRP A 320 10.56 6.73 30.12
N ASN A 321 10.93 5.74 30.91
CA ASN A 321 12.30 5.23 30.94
C ASN A 321 12.63 4.41 29.69
N TYR A 322 11.62 3.88 29.02
CA TYR A 322 11.75 3.16 27.75
C TYR A 322 11.83 4.11 26.55
N LEU A 323 11.03 5.17 26.50
CA LEU A 323 11.02 6.16 25.44
C LEU A 323 12.24 7.06 25.45
#